data_10d9b5132035cbfa3b9847e258e34c7f
#
_entry.id   10d9b5132035cbfa3b9847e258e34c7f
#
_cell.length_a   1.000
_cell.length_b   1.000
_cell.length_c   1.000
_cell.angle_alpha   90.00
_cell.angle_beta   90.00
_cell.angle_gamma   90.00
#
_symmetry.space_group_name_H-M   'P 1'
#
loop_
_entity.id
_entity.type
_entity.pdbx_description
1 polymer ?
#
loop_
_entity_poly.entity_id
_entity_poly.type
_entity_poly.pdbx_seq_one_letter_code
_entity_poly.pdbx_strand_id
1 'polypeptide(L)'
;MKNVLLFFLLFFSNKMFSQTADEIVNKYIVATGGADKWSKVVSLKYTGTYQMGPGMLAPLNGIYVSKPFKGSYSDFSWQGMTSKTAIRADSGWSYNPFGGKRETDPVSPEEIRNDKLTSDPQGLLFNYKQKGYTVEYLGTDDMDGTDVLKLRLTTPEGDMVYYYLDAETYYILKEVDRVKLKDKEQKNYTSYSDFKKNDFGIVLPYSQQRIDENGNEQGGPVNYSKIEVNASIDAKIFDKPKNP
;
A
#
# COMPACT_ATOMS: atom_id res chain seq x y z
N MET A 1 12.05 -52.86 52.64
CA MET A 1 11.64 -52.81 51.22
C MET A 1 11.19 -51.37 50.94
N LYS A 2 12.01 -50.57 50.26
CA LYS A 2 11.71 -49.14 49.93
C LYS A 2 11.18 -49.10 48.50
N ASN A 3 9.91 -48.73 48.35
CA ASN A 3 9.32 -48.51 47.02
C ASN A 3 9.72 -47.13 46.54
N VAL A 4 10.55 -47.07 45.48
CA VAL A 4 10.86 -45.83 44.74
C VAL A 4 9.80 -45.66 43.66
N LEU A 5 8.92 -44.70 43.86
CA LEU A 5 7.90 -44.29 42.84
C LEU A 5 8.57 -43.34 41.85
N LEU A 6 8.88 -43.84 40.64
CA LEU A 6 9.48 -43.08 39.58
C LEU A 6 8.38 -42.26 38.89
N PHE A 7 8.35 -40.94 39.16
CA PHE A 7 7.41 -40.00 38.51
C PHE A 7 7.96 -39.65 37.13
N PHE A 8 7.34 -40.20 36.07
CA PHE A 8 7.68 -39.89 34.69
C PHE A 8 6.99 -38.57 34.31
N LEU A 9 7.72 -37.45 34.38
CA LEU A 9 7.29 -36.16 33.88
C LEU A 9 7.30 -36.19 32.34
N LEU A 10 6.15 -36.43 31.72
CA LEU A 10 5.94 -36.23 30.28
C LEU A 10 5.98 -34.73 29.99
N PHE A 11 7.12 -34.25 29.53
CA PHE A 11 7.22 -32.94 28.89
C PHE A 11 6.45 -32.98 27.56
N PHE A 12 5.20 -32.53 27.57
CA PHE A 12 4.49 -32.13 26.34
C PHE A 12 5.18 -30.87 25.84
N SER A 13 6.16 -31.01 24.96
CA SER A 13 6.66 -29.89 24.14
C SER A 13 5.53 -29.49 23.19
N ASN A 14 4.73 -28.52 23.60
CA ASN A 14 3.89 -27.77 22.67
C ASN A 14 4.82 -27.13 21.64
N LYS A 15 4.92 -27.74 20.46
CA LYS A 15 5.45 -27.07 19.28
C LYS A 15 4.47 -25.94 18.99
N MET A 16 4.72 -24.74 19.51
CA MET A 16 4.10 -23.54 19.01
C MET A 16 4.51 -23.44 17.54
N PHE A 17 3.63 -23.83 16.63
CA PHE A 17 3.80 -23.53 15.21
C PHE A 17 3.71 -22.01 15.08
N SER A 18 4.87 -21.36 15.06
CA SER A 18 4.95 -19.96 14.64
C SER A 18 4.42 -19.89 13.22
N GLN A 19 3.46 -18.99 12.98
CA GLN A 19 2.97 -18.71 11.63
C GLN A 19 4.15 -18.31 10.76
N THR A 20 4.17 -18.81 9.53
CA THR A 20 5.16 -18.42 8.53
C THR A 20 4.71 -17.16 7.79
N ALA A 21 5.65 -16.42 7.20
CA ALA A 21 5.30 -15.27 6.35
C ALA A 21 4.34 -15.66 5.21
N ASP A 22 4.55 -16.84 4.59
CA ASP A 22 3.68 -17.36 3.53
C ASP A 22 2.25 -17.59 4.01
N GLU A 23 2.07 -18.16 5.21
CA GLU A 23 0.74 -18.39 5.78
C GLU A 23 0.02 -17.08 6.06
N ILE A 24 0.72 -16.06 6.59
CA ILE A 24 0.14 -14.73 6.86
C ILE A 24 -0.27 -14.05 5.56
N VAL A 25 0.62 -14.05 4.55
CA VAL A 25 0.30 -13.49 3.22
C VAL A 25 -0.88 -14.21 2.58
N ASN A 26 -0.94 -15.55 2.65
CA ASN A 26 -2.08 -16.31 2.13
C ASN A 26 -3.40 -15.94 2.83
N LYS A 27 -3.37 -15.78 4.16
CA LYS A 27 -4.56 -15.36 4.93
C LYS A 27 -5.01 -13.94 4.54
N TYR A 28 -4.06 -13.00 4.37
CA TYR A 28 -4.34 -11.67 3.84
C TYR A 28 -5.02 -11.73 2.47
N ILE A 29 -4.47 -12.52 1.53
CA ILE A 29 -5.06 -12.67 0.19
C ILE A 29 -6.47 -13.26 0.25
N VAL A 30 -6.71 -14.27 1.11
CA VAL A 30 -8.05 -14.86 1.32
C VAL A 30 -9.00 -13.83 1.91
N ALA A 31 -8.59 -13.13 2.97
CA ALA A 31 -9.39 -12.13 3.66
C ALA A 31 -9.80 -10.97 2.74
N THR A 32 -8.92 -10.60 1.81
CA THR A 32 -9.16 -9.47 0.89
C THR A 32 -9.83 -9.89 -0.43
N GLY A 33 -10.27 -11.13 -0.58
CA GLY A 33 -11.12 -11.54 -1.71
C GLY A 33 -10.67 -12.77 -2.49
N GLY A 34 -9.50 -13.30 -2.17
CA GLY A 34 -8.96 -14.55 -2.72
C GLY A 34 -8.11 -14.37 -3.99
N ALA A 35 -7.20 -15.32 -4.20
CA ALA A 35 -6.21 -15.27 -5.28
C ALA A 35 -6.84 -15.19 -6.69
N ASP A 36 -7.97 -15.85 -6.91
CA ASP A 36 -8.67 -15.84 -8.21
C ASP A 36 -9.11 -14.44 -8.66
N LYS A 37 -9.53 -13.61 -7.69
CA LYS A 37 -9.92 -12.23 -7.98
C LYS A 37 -8.68 -11.35 -8.15
N TRP A 38 -7.74 -11.44 -7.21
CA TRP A 38 -6.52 -10.66 -7.28
C TRP A 38 -5.72 -10.89 -8.57
N SER A 39 -5.68 -12.15 -9.08
CA SER A 39 -5.00 -12.46 -10.34
C SER A 39 -5.59 -11.75 -11.57
N LYS A 40 -6.85 -11.32 -11.49
CA LYS A 40 -7.56 -10.62 -12.57
C LYS A 40 -7.47 -9.10 -12.48
N VAL A 41 -6.95 -8.56 -11.38
CA VAL A 41 -6.78 -7.12 -11.20
C VAL A 41 -5.63 -6.64 -12.08
N VAL A 42 -5.91 -5.77 -13.04
CA VAL A 42 -4.92 -5.15 -13.93
C VAL A 42 -4.88 -3.63 -13.81
N SER A 43 -5.90 -3.04 -13.19
CA SER A 43 -5.92 -1.62 -12.85
C SER A 43 -6.84 -1.33 -11.68
N LEU A 44 -6.55 -0.25 -10.97
CA LEU A 44 -7.41 0.35 -9.94
C LEU A 44 -7.58 1.83 -10.27
N LYS A 45 -8.84 2.30 -10.20
CA LYS A 45 -9.15 3.72 -10.32
C LYS A 45 -9.82 4.17 -9.03
N TYR A 46 -9.23 5.18 -8.41
CA TYR A 46 -9.68 5.77 -7.17
C TYR A 46 -10.33 7.13 -7.43
N THR A 47 -11.46 7.39 -6.79
CA THR A 47 -12.09 8.70 -6.74
C THR A 47 -12.39 9.04 -5.28
N GLY A 48 -12.02 10.22 -4.83
CA GLY A 48 -12.18 10.58 -3.42
C GLY A 48 -11.87 12.03 -3.14
N THR A 49 -11.58 12.31 -1.88
CA THR A 49 -11.25 13.65 -1.40
C THR A 49 -10.05 13.58 -0.45
N TYR A 50 -9.22 14.60 -0.48
CA TYR A 50 -8.20 14.88 0.51
C TYR A 50 -8.72 15.98 1.46
N GLN A 51 -8.67 15.75 2.76
CA GLN A 51 -9.03 16.73 3.75
C GLN A 51 -7.85 17.66 4.03
N MET A 52 -7.91 18.88 3.53
CA MET A 52 -6.86 19.90 3.72
C MET A 52 -6.95 20.61 5.08
N GLY A 53 -8.11 20.57 5.72
CA GLY A 53 -8.42 21.19 7.01
C GLY A 53 -9.89 20.99 7.37
N PRO A 54 -10.36 21.49 8.53
CA PRO A 54 -11.76 21.34 8.93
C PRO A 54 -12.72 21.87 7.87
N GLY A 55 -13.53 20.98 7.29
CA GLY A 55 -14.50 21.31 6.23
C GLY A 55 -13.90 21.62 4.85
N MET A 56 -12.57 21.53 4.68
CA MET A 56 -11.88 21.82 3.44
C MET A 56 -11.54 20.52 2.70
N LEU A 57 -12.41 20.08 1.80
CA LEU A 57 -12.24 18.87 1.00
C LEU A 57 -11.80 19.22 -0.42
N ALA A 58 -10.73 18.60 -0.87
CA ALA A 58 -10.21 18.73 -2.21
C ALA A 58 -10.41 17.44 -3.00
N PRO A 59 -11.10 17.45 -4.16
CA PRO A 59 -11.25 16.28 -5.00
C PRO A 59 -9.91 15.73 -5.45
N LEU A 60 -9.78 14.40 -5.44
CA LEU A 60 -8.63 13.69 -5.98
C LEU A 60 -9.06 12.46 -6.78
N ASN A 61 -8.24 12.10 -7.76
CA ASN A 61 -8.33 10.84 -8.48
C ASN A 61 -6.96 10.18 -8.53
N GLY A 62 -6.95 8.85 -8.54
CA GLY A 62 -5.75 8.05 -8.72
C GLY A 62 -6.05 6.88 -9.65
N ILE A 63 -5.09 6.52 -10.48
CA ILE A 63 -5.18 5.38 -11.39
C ILE A 63 -3.86 4.62 -11.34
N TYR A 64 -3.93 3.33 -11.08
CA TYR A 64 -2.80 2.41 -11.13
C TYR A 64 -3.07 1.36 -12.18
N VAL A 65 -2.10 1.11 -13.05
CA VAL A 65 -2.20 0.17 -14.18
C VAL A 65 -0.99 -0.74 -14.19
N SER A 66 -1.22 -2.06 -14.30
CA SER A 66 -0.14 -3.03 -14.51
C SER A 66 -0.13 -3.62 -15.93
N LYS A 67 -1.27 -3.60 -16.61
CA LYS A 67 -1.42 -4.08 -18.00
C LYS A 67 -2.40 -3.18 -18.75
N PRO A 68 -2.18 -2.87 -20.05
CA PRO A 68 -1.10 -3.37 -20.92
C PRO A 68 0.26 -2.71 -20.69
N PHE A 69 0.38 -1.73 -19.83
CA PHE A 69 1.62 -1.05 -19.44
C PHE A 69 1.61 -0.80 -17.92
N LYS A 70 2.77 -0.57 -17.34
CA LYS A 70 2.86 -0.07 -15.96
C LYS A 70 2.71 1.43 -15.97
N GLY A 71 1.86 1.95 -15.08
CA GLY A 71 1.70 3.39 -14.93
C GLY A 71 0.80 3.77 -13.77
N SER A 72 1.02 4.96 -13.27
CA SER A 72 0.19 5.63 -12.28
C SER A 72 -0.17 7.02 -12.75
N TYR A 73 -1.34 7.46 -12.36
CA TYR A 73 -1.82 8.82 -12.58
C TYR A 73 -2.51 9.30 -11.30
N SER A 74 -2.29 10.54 -10.95
CA SER A 74 -3.05 11.20 -9.90
C SER A 74 -3.36 12.65 -10.27
N ASP A 75 -4.52 13.12 -9.86
CA ASP A 75 -4.85 14.53 -9.86
C ASP A 75 -5.45 14.96 -8.52
N PHE A 76 -5.29 16.24 -8.25
CA PHE A 76 -5.74 16.88 -7.03
C PHE A 76 -6.18 18.30 -7.38
N SER A 77 -7.44 18.61 -7.06
CA SER A 77 -8.06 19.90 -7.44
C SER A 77 -8.35 20.75 -6.21
N TRP A 78 -7.94 22.04 -6.28
CA TRP A 78 -8.21 23.03 -5.26
C TRP A 78 -8.40 24.40 -5.88
N GLN A 79 -9.45 25.11 -5.48
CA GLN A 79 -9.76 26.49 -5.96
C GLN A 79 -9.72 26.65 -7.49
N GLY A 80 -10.27 25.67 -8.22
CA GLY A 80 -10.31 25.69 -9.68
C GLY A 80 -8.98 25.35 -10.37
N MET A 81 -7.92 25.09 -9.64
CA MET A 81 -6.64 24.61 -10.15
C MET A 81 -6.49 23.11 -9.92
N THR A 82 -5.83 22.41 -10.83
CA THR A 82 -5.62 20.96 -10.73
C THR A 82 -4.14 20.62 -10.89
N SER A 83 -3.55 20.08 -9.84
CA SER A 83 -2.23 19.42 -9.90
C SER A 83 -2.39 18.03 -10.48
N LYS A 84 -1.44 17.60 -11.32
CA LYS A 84 -1.47 16.29 -11.99
C LYS A 84 -0.08 15.67 -11.96
N THR A 85 -0.03 14.37 -11.78
CA THR A 85 1.20 13.58 -11.94
C THR A 85 0.88 12.32 -12.74
N ALA A 86 1.70 12.02 -13.73
CA ALA A 86 1.59 10.80 -14.52
C ALA A 86 2.96 10.15 -14.65
N ILE A 87 3.03 8.85 -14.36
CA ILE A 87 4.22 8.02 -14.52
C ILE A 87 3.87 6.85 -15.43
N ARG A 88 4.71 6.57 -16.40
CA ARG A 88 4.58 5.44 -17.31
C ARG A 88 5.94 4.75 -17.46
N ALA A 89 6.03 3.52 -16.97
CA ALA A 89 7.28 2.77 -16.88
C ALA A 89 8.37 3.52 -16.08
N ASP A 90 9.38 4.05 -16.75
CA ASP A 90 10.55 4.69 -16.14
C ASP A 90 10.61 6.21 -16.41
N SER A 91 9.50 6.80 -16.81
CA SER A 91 9.41 8.24 -17.08
C SER A 91 8.07 8.79 -16.63
N GLY A 92 8.02 10.09 -16.41
CA GLY A 92 6.78 10.75 -16.00
C GLY A 92 6.87 12.26 -16.09
N TRP A 93 5.75 12.90 -15.91
CA TRP A 93 5.61 14.33 -15.81
C TRP A 93 4.71 14.71 -14.64
N SER A 94 4.95 15.87 -14.07
CA SER A 94 4.08 16.48 -13.07
C SER A 94 3.75 17.91 -13.47
N TYR A 95 2.58 18.36 -13.08
CA TYR A 95 2.10 19.72 -13.21
C TYR A 95 1.54 20.21 -11.88
N ASN A 96 2.10 21.28 -11.35
CA ASN A 96 1.64 21.86 -10.09
C ASN A 96 1.41 23.37 -10.26
N PRO A 97 0.16 23.80 -10.46
CA PRO A 97 -0.18 25.21 -10.66
C PRO A 97 -0.20 26.04 -9.37
N PHE A 98 -0.20 25.42 -8.18
CA PHE A 98 -0.36 26.14 -6.90
C PHE A 98 0.78 27.11 -6.60
N GLY A 99 1.94 26.93 -7.21
CA GLY A 99 3.08 27.86 -7.15
C GLY A 99 3.16 28.86 -8.29
N GLY A 100 2.09 29.02 -9.09
CA GLY A 100 2.06 29.90 -10.28
C GLY A 100 2.78 29.34 -11.49
N LYS A 101 3.17 28.06 -11.47
CA LYS A 101 3.85 27.37 -12.56
C LYS A 101 2.87 27.05 -13.68
N ARG A 102 3.32 27.22 -14.93
CA ARG A 102 2.51 26.98 -16.14
C ARG A 102 3.07 25.87 -17.03
N GLU A 103 4.12 25.20 -16.58
CA GLU A 103 4.80 24.15 -17.33
C GLU A 103 4.86 22.86 -16.50
N THR A 104 5.01 21.74 -17.19
CA THR A 104 5.21 20.45 -16.56
C THR A 104 6.69 20.22 -16.26
N ASP A 105 6.97 19.57 -15.15
CA ASP A 105 8.27 19.05 -14.79
C ASP A 105 8.41 17.57 -15.12
N PRO A 106 9.61 17.09 -15.41
CA PRO A 106 9.86 15.65 -15.38
C PRO A 106 9.76 15.13 -13.95
N VAL A 107 9.16 13.97 -13.79
CA VAL A 107 9.17 13.24 -12.50
C VAL A 107 10.59 12.75 -12.23
N SER A 108 11.07 12.93 -11.01
CA SER A 108 12.41 12.53 -10.62
C SER A 108 12.58 11.01 -10.59
N PRO A 109 13.80 10.46 -10.76
CA PRO A 109 14.06 9.03 -10.60
C PRO A 109 13.67 8.48 -9.22
N GLU A 110 13.73 9.33 -8.21
CA GLU A 110 13.31 9.00 -6.84
C GLU A 110 11.80 8.82 -6.73
N GLU A 111 11.02 9.74 -7.29
CA GLU A 111 9.57 9.64 -7.34
C GLU A 111 9.11 8.41 -8.15
N ILE A 112 9.78 8.11 -9.29
CA ILE A 112 9.52 6.91 -10.08
C ILE A 112 9.80 5.64 -9.27
N ARG A 113 10.88 5.62 -8.47
CA ARG A 113 11.21 4.49 -7.61
C ARG A 113 10.17 4.30 -6.51
N ASN A 114 9.73 5.37 -5.90
CA ASN A 114 8.66 5.37 -4.89
C ASN A 114 7.34 4.86 -5.49
N ASP A 115 7.00 5.32 -6.69
CA ASP A 115 5.80 4.89 -7.41
C ASP A 115 5.76 3.38 -7.64
N LYS A 116 6.89 2.75 -7.93
CA LYS A 116 6.99 1.29 -8.11
C LYS A 116 6.58 0.50 -6.85
N LEU A 117 6.73 1.09 -5.67
CA LEU A 117 6.32 0.46 -4.41
C LEU A 117 4.84 0.69 -4.09
N THR A 118 4.26 1.80 -4.52
CA THR A 118 2.93 2.24 -4.10
C THR A 118 1.84 2.04 -5.15
N SER A 119 2.21 1.85 -6.43
CA SER A 119 1.27 1.90 -7.57
C SER A 119 0.98 0.55 -8.21
N ASP A 120 1.37 -0.56 -7.59
CA ASP A 120 0.98 -1.88 -8.08
C ASP A 120 -0.49 -2.15 -7.76
N PRO A 121 -1.40 -2.26 -8.76
CA PRO A 121 -2.82 -2.46 -8.48
C PRO A 121 -3.14 -3.78 -7.78
N GLN A 122 -2.23 -4.74 -7.79
CA GLN A 122 -2.36 -6.00 -7.03
C GLN A 122 -1.72 -5.92 -5.62
N GLY A 123 -1.05 -4.81 -5.30
CA GLY A 123 -0.22 -4.70 -4.11
C GLY A 123 1.04 -5.57 -4.18
N LEU A 124 2.03 -5.28 -3.34
CA LEU A 124 3.32 -5.97 -3.43
C LEU A 124 3.27 -7.40 -2.86
N LEU A 125 2.38 -7.68 -1.91
CA LEU A 125 2.26 -8.99 -1.27
C LEU A 125 1.66 -10.06 -2.19
N PHE A 126 0.77 -9.68 -3.11
CA PHE A 126 0.22 -10.66 -4.05
C PHE A 126 1.29 -11.12 -5.04
N ASN A 127 1.51 -12.43 -5.13
CA ASN A 127 2.53 -13.05 -5.98
C ASN A 127 3.95 -12.50 -5.74
N TYR A 128 4.29 -12.11 -4.52
CA TYR A 128 5.55 -11.45 -4.17
C TYR A 128 6.79 -12.24 -4.62
N LYS A 129 6.79 -13.58 -4.52
CA LYS A 129 7.90 -14.43 -5.00
C LYS A 129 8.11 -14.32 -6.50
N GLN A 130 7.02 -14.26 -7.28
CA GLN A 130 7.06 -14.12 -8.73
C GLN A 130 7.54 -12.73 -9.16
N LYS A 131 7.34 -11.73 -8.31
CA LYS A 131 7.88 -10.37 -8.46
C LYS A 131 9.34 -10.25 -8.04
N GLY A 132 9.94 -11.34 -7.55
CA GLY A 132 11.33 -11.37 -7.07
C GLY A 132 11.51 -10.81 -5.66
N TYR A 133 10.41 -10.60 -4.90
CA TYR A 133 10.47 -10.06 -3.55
C TYR A 133 10.65 -11.18 -2.51
N THR A 134 11.19 -10.83 -1.35
CA THR A 134 11.21 -11.69 -0.17
C THR A 134 10.31 -11.12 0.91
N VAL A 135 9.66 -11.98 1.67
CA VAL A 135 8.82 -11.56 2.81
C VAL A 135 9.24 -12.35 4.04
N GLU A 136 9.45 -11.63 5.13
CA GLU A 136 9.80 -12.19 6.44
C GLU A 136 8.74 -11.83 7.46
N TYR A 137 8.39 -12.77 8.32
CA TYR A 137 7.59 -12.52 9.50
C TYR A 137 8.49 -12.09 10.65
N LEU A 138 8.24 -10.90 11.20
CA LEU A 138 9.05 -10.30 12.27
C LEU A 138 8.45 -10.48 13.66
N GLY A 139 7.32 -11.21 13.78
CA GLY A 139 6.61 -11.41 15.03
C GLY A 139 5.35 -10.57 15.16
N THR A 140 4.73 -10.66 16.33
CA THR A 140 3.58 -9.83 16.72
C THR A 140 4.05 -8.52 17.32
N ASP A 141 3.21 -7.49 17.21
CA ASP A 141 3.39 -6.17 17.84
C ASP A 141 2.03 -5.71 18.38
N ASP A 142 1.99 -4.72 19.24
CA ASP A 142 0.77 -4.07 19.70
C ASP A 142 0.67 -2.68 19.05
N MET A 143 -0.49 -2.38 18.50
CA MET A 143 -0.80 -1.09 17.91
C MET A 143 -2.07 -0.53 18.55
N ASP A 144 -1.88 0.26 19.61
CA ASP A 144 -2.96 0.88 20.39
C ASP A 144 -4.00 -0.13 20.91
N GLY A 145 -3.54 -1.28 21.43
CA GLY A 145 -4.37 -2.36 21.96
C GLY A 145 -4.88 -3.34 20.90
N THR A 146 -4.40 -3.21 19.65
CA THR A 146 -4.68 -4.17 18.57
C THR A 146 -3.44 -5.01 18.32
N ASP A 147 -3.58 -6.35 18.45
CA ASP A 147 -2.52 -7.29 18.07
C ASP A 147 -2.31 -7.26 16.56
N VAL A 148 -1.09 -6.99 16.12
CA VAL A 148 -0.72 -6.95 14.72
C VAL A 148 0.41 -7.91 14.38
N LEU A 149 0.34 -8.49 13.17
CA LEU A 149 1.37 -9.33 12.58
C LEU A 149 2.27 -8.46 11.72
N LYS A 150 3.56 -8.41 12.04
CA LYS A 150 4.52 -7.57 11.34
C LYS A 150 5.25 -8.35 10.27
N LEU A 151 5.11 -7.94 9.01
CA LEU A 151 5.85 -8.46 7.88
C LEU A 151 6.86 -7.43 7.37
N ARG A 152 7.99 -7.90 6.85
CA ARG A 152 8.93 -7.10 6.05
C ARG A 152 9.03 -7.70 4.66
N LEU A 153 8.64 -6.93 3.65
CA LEU A 153 8.94 -7.22 2.25
C LEU A 153 10.23 -6.50 1.86
N THR A 154 11.09 -7.17 1.11
CA THR A 154 12.32 -6.59 0.55
C THR A 154 12.33 -6.80 -0.96
N THR A 155 12.58 -5.72 -1.72
CA THR A 155 12.70 -5.75 -3.17
C THR A 155 14.13 -6.14 -3.59
N PRO A 156 14.37 -6.55 -4.84
CA PRO A 156 15.72 -6.82 -5.35
C PRO A 156 16.65 -5.60 -5.25
N GLU A 157 16.10 -4.38 -5.32
CA GLU A 157 16.85 -3.12 -5.21
C GLU A 157 17.20 -2.78 -3.75
N GLY A 158 16.68 -3.56 -2.78
CA GLY A 158 16.92 -3.38 -1.35
C GLY A 158 15.99 -2.38 -0.67
N ASP A 159 14.91 -1.95 -1.34
CA ASP A 159 13.84 -1.20 -0.69
C ASP A 159 13.03 -2.13 0.21
N MET A 160 12.51 -1.61 1.29
CA MET A 160 11.77 -2.39 2.27
C MET A 160 10.39 -1.78 2.52
N VAL A 161 9.40 -2.65 2.64
CA VAL A 161 8.06 -2.28 3.05
C VAL A 161 7.68 -3.11 4.28
N TYR A 162 7.32 -2.44 5.35
CA TYR A 162 6.83 -3.09 6.56
C TYR A 162 5.31 -3.00 6.59
N TYR A 163 4.66 -4.14 6.73
CA TYR A 163 3.22 -4.27 6.86
C TYR A 163 2.86 -4.65 8.28
N TYR A 164 1.87 -3.99 8.84
CA TYR A 164 1.26 -4.32 10.12
C TYR A 164 -0.16 -4.77 9.84
N LEU A 165 -0.38 -6.08 9.92
CA LEU A 165 -1.67 -6.68 9.65
C LEU A 165 -2.39 -6.97 10.97
N ASP A 166 -3.64 -6.62 11.05
CA ASP A 166 -4.52 -7.03 12.14
C ASP A 166 -4.52 -8.56 12.29
N ALA A 167 -4.31 -9.07 13.50
CA ALA A 167 -4.13 -10.49 13.72
C ALA A 167 -5.43 -11.32 13.57
N GLU A 168 -6.59 -10.68 13.61
CA GLU A 168 -7.90 -11.33 13.46
C GLU A 168 -8.40 -11.27 12.01
N THR A 169 -8.38 -10.07 11.41
CA THR A 169 -8.93 -9.83 10.06
C THR A 169 -7.92 -10.01 8.95
N TYR A 170 -6.63 -9.96 9.26
CA TYR A 170 -5.50 -9.94 8.31
C TYR A 170 -5.51 -8.72 7.38
N TYR A 171 -6.24 -7.66 7.69
CA TYR A 171 -6.16 -6.40 6.93
C TYR A 171 -4.90 -5.63 7.28
N ILE A 172 -4.29 -4.97 6.30
CA ILE A 172 -3.12 -4.11 6.53
C ILE A 172 -3.61 -2.81 7.18
N LEU A 173 -3.30 -2.61 8.46
CA LEU A 173 -3.67 -1.40 9.20
C LEU A 173 -2.64 -0.28 9.02
N LYS A 174 -1.36 -0.65 8.84
CA LYS A 174 -0.27 0.30 8.64
C LYS A 174 0.78 -0.26 7.69
N GLU A 175 1.35 0.65 6.90
CA GLU A 175 2.47 0.39 6.01
C GLU A 175 3.59 1.41 6.26
N VAL A 176 4.82 0.97 6.18
CA VAL A 176 6.00 1.83 6.29
C VAL A 176 6.95 1.50 5.14
N ASP A 177 6.98 2.39 4.15
CA ASP A 177 7.93 2.29 3.05
C ASP A 177 9.28 2.84 3.47
N ARG A 178 10.33 2.11 3.19
CA ARG A 178 11.72 2.53 3.38
C ARG A 178 12.45 2.45 2.06
N VAL A 179 12.59 3.61 1.42
CA VAL A 179 13.28 3.75 0.14
C VAL A 179 14.72 4.18 0.40
N LYS A 180 15.66 3.39 -0.07
CA LYS A 180 17.08 3.69 0.06
C LYS A 180 17.51 4.64 -1.07
N LEU A 181 17.73 5.90 -0.76
CA LEU A 181 18.32 6.89 -1.63
C LEU A 181 19.84 6.89 -1.46
N LYS A 182 20.59 7.51 -2.42
CA LYS A 182 22.07 7.45 -2.44
C LYS A 182 22.69 7.64 -1.05
N ASP A 183 22.36 8.72 -0.35
CA ASP A 183 22.93 9.10 0.94
C ASP A 183 21.90 9.22 2.06
N LYS A 184 20.63 8.89 1.79
CA LYS A 184 19.51 9.03 2.73
C LYS A 184 18.57 7.84 2.62
N GLU A 185 17.89 7.54 3.70
CA GLU A 185 16.74 6.67 3.73
C GLU A 185 15.49 7.52 3.92
N GLN A 186 14.54 7.38 3.00
CA GLN A 186 13.23 8.01 3.15
C GLN A 186 12.28 6.99 3.74
N LYS A 187 11.51 7.41 4.73
CA LYS A 187 10.45 6.62 5.36
C LYS A 187 9.13 7.32 5.16
N ASN A 188 8.14 6.59 4.66
CA ASN A 188 6.76 7.06 4.57
C ASN A 188 5.90 6.12 5.41
N TYR A 189 5.05 6.68 6.25
CA TYR A 189 4.16 5.94 7.11
C TYR A 189 2.73 6.23 6.69
N THR A 190 1.95 5.18 6.46
CA THR A 190 0.54 5.30 6.07
C THR A 190 -0.29 4.35 6.92
N SER A 191 -1.35 4.85 7.55
CA SER A 191 -2.38 4.04 8.19
C SER A 191 -3.60 3.91 7.27
N TYR A 192 -4.30 2.78 7.39
CA TYR A 192 -5.44 2.42 6.57
C TYR A 192 -6.64 2.09 7.44
N SER A 193 -7.83 2.50 7.00
CA SER A 193 -9.10 2.22 7.68
C SER A 193 -10.25 2.16 6.69
N ASP A 194 -11.48 2.00 7.19
CA ASP A 194 -12.70 1.97 6.40
C ASP A 194 -12.66 0.89 5.29
N PHE A 195 -12.32 -0.35 5.69
CA PHE A 195 -12.22 -1.48 4.77
C PHE A 195 -13.59 -1.89 4.23
N LYS A 196 -13.74 -1.88 2.91
CA LYS A 196 -14.99 -2.24 2.24
C LYS A 196 -14.75 -3.19 1.09
N LYS A 197 -15.70 -4.07 0.88
CA LYS A 197 -15.74 -4.93 -0.29
C LYS A 197 -16.34 -4.15 -1.47
N ASN A 198 -15.59 -4.01 -2.54
CA ASN A 198 -16.06 -3.35 -3.75
C ASN A 198 -16.89 -4.29 -4.65
N ASP A 199 -17.43 -3.74 -5.76
CA ASP A 199 -18.28 -4.49 -6.70
C ASP A 199 -17.55 -5.67 -7.39
N PHE A 200 -16.23 -5.59 -7.52
CA PHE A 200 -15.41 -6.68 -8.02
C PHE A 200 -15.26 -7.83 -6.99
N GLY A 201 -15.55 -7.53 -5.73
CA GLY A 201 -15.55 -8.46 -4.61
C GLY A 201 -14.19 -8.61 -3.92
N ILE A 202 -13.28 -7.65 -4.06
CA ILE A 202 -12.08 -7.51 -3.23
C ILE A 202 -12.31 -6.47 -2.13
N VAL A 203 -11.64 -6.64 -1.00
CA VAL A 203 -11.67 -5.71 0.12
C VAL A 203 -10.46 -4.79 0.01
N LEU A 204 -10.72 -3.49 0.08
CA LEU A 204 -9.71 -2.43 0.03
C LEU A 204 -10.00 -1.40 1.13
N PRO A 205 -8.98 -0.66 1.63
CA PRO A 205 -9.20 0.48 2.51
C PRO A 205 -9.79 1.65 1.71
N TYR A 206 -10.80 2.28 2.27
CA TYR A 206 -11.43 3.48 1.70
C TYR A 206 -10.98 4.76 2.40
N SER A 207 -10.16 4.64 3.43
CA SER A 207 -9.48 5.76 4.08
C SER A 207 -8.01 5.45 4.29
N GLN A 208 -7.16 6.43 4.02
CA GLN A 208 -5.74 6.38 4.32
C GLN A 208 -5.29 7.70 4.93
N GLN A 209 -4.37 7.62 5.89
CA GLN A 209 -3.81 8.75 6.62
C GLN A 209 -2.29 8.66 6.63
N ARG A 210 -1.61 9.75 6.23
CA ARG A 210 -0.17 9.86 6.48
C ARG A 210 0.06 10.12 7.96
N ILE A 211 1.01 9.41 8.53
CA ILE A 211 1.41 9.56 9.92
C ILE A 211 2.93 9.76 10.01
N ASP A 212 3.42 10.24 11.13
CA ASP A 212 4.86 10.24 11.44
C ASP A 212 5.28 8.90 12.09
N GLU A 213 6.55 8.80 12.49
CA GLU A 213 7.09 7.62 13.14
C GLU A 213 6.46 7.31 14.52
N ASN A 214 5.85 8.31 15.16
CA ASN A 214 5.17 8.20 16.44
C ASN A 214 3.67 7.95 16.30
N GLY A 215 3.15 7.87 15.06
CA GLY A 215 1.72 7.68 14.77
C GLY A 215 0.91 8.97 14.72
N ASN A 216 1.53 10.16 14.86
CA ASN A 216 0.80 11.42 14.75
C ASN A 216 0.41 11.71 13.29
N GLU A 217 -0.82 12.17 13.09
CA GLU A 217 -1.34 12.49 11.76
C GLU A 217 -0.55 13.62 11.08
N GLN A 218 -0.24 13.43 9.80
CA GLN A 218 0.45 14.39 8.95
C GLN A 218 -0.48 14.86 7.83
N GLY A 219 -1.12 16.00 8.02
CA GLY A 219 -2.20 16.48 7.18
C GLY A 219 -3.52 15.77 7.47
N GLY A 220 -4.48 15.88 6.58
CA GLY A 220 -5.76 15.19 6.72
C GLY A 220 -5.80 13.87 5.97
N PRO A 221 -6.85 13.07 6.18
CA PRO A 221 -7.04 11.79 5.50
C PRO A 221 -7.40 11.99 4.02
N VAL A 222 -7.05 10.98 3.24
CA VAL A 222 -7.62 10.72 1.93
C VAL A 222 -8.77 9.74 2.11
N ASN A 223 -9.98 10.13 1.69
CA ASN A 223 -11.16 9.28 1.74
C ASN A 223 -11.66 8.98 0.33
N TYR A 224 -11.73 7.69 -0.02
CA TYR A 224 -12.22 7.25 -1.32
C TYR A 224 -13.72 7.03 -1.28
N SER A 225 -14.44 7.69 -2.20
CA SER A 225 -15.86 7.46 -2.42
C SER A 225 -16.11 6.25 -3.33
N LYS A 226 -15.14 5.94 -4.22
CA LYS A 226 -15.22 4.85 -5.18
C LYS A 226 -13.85 4.28 -5.51
N ILE A 227 -13.76 2.94 -5.59
CA ILE A 227 -12.59 2.23 -6.11
C ILE A 227 -13.08 1.24 -7.18
N GLU A 228 -12.71 1.49 -8.44
CA GLU A 228 -13.10 0.69 -9.60
C GLU A 228 -11.95 -0.21 -10.02
N VAL A 229 -12.23 -1.51 -10.13
CA VAL A 229 -11.27 -2.50 -10.61
C VAL A 229 -11.46 -2.67 -12.11
N ASN A 230 -10.36 -2.64 -12.86
CA ASN A 230 -10.34 -2.86 -14.32
C ASN A 230 -11.24 -1.86 -15.08
N ALA A 231 -11.37 -0.63 -14.58
CA ALA A 231 -12.08 0.42 -15.28
C ALA A 231 -11.43 0.70 -16.65
N SER A 232 -12.25 1.14 -17.61
CA SER A 232 -11.72 1.63 -18.88
C SER A 232 -10.89 2.89 -18.66
N ILE A 233 -9.63 2.87 -19.08
CA ILE A 233 -8.68 3.95 -18.88
C ILE A 233 -8.22 4.44 -20.26
N ASP A 234 -8.40 5.74 -20.52
CA ASP A 234 -7.80 6.36 -21.70
C ASP A 234 -6.29 6.53 -21.45
N ALA A 235 -5.48 5.80 -22.22
CA ALA A 235 -4.03 5.86 -22.10
C ALA A 235 -3.44 7.26 -22.35
N LYS A 236 -4.19 8.16 -23.00
CA LYS A 236 -3.76 9.55 -23.25
C LYS A 236 -3.59 10.38 -21.99
N ILE A 237 -4.21 9.99 -20.87
CA ILE A 237 -4.00 10.70 -19.58
C ILE A 237 -2.55 10.64 -19.12
N PHE A 238 -1.77 9.66 -19.58
CA PHE A 238 -0.35 9.51 -19.27
C PHE A 238 0.55 10.33 -20.19
N ASP A 239 0.01 10.85 -21.30
CA ASP A 239 0.78 11.68 -22.23
C ASP A 239 1.00 13.07 -21.62
N LYS A 240 2.22 13.60 -21.80
CA LYS A 240 2.54 14.95 -21.35
C LYS A 240 1.66 15.96 -22.08
N PRO A 241 0.87 16.80 -21.36
CA PRO A 241 0.02 17.79 -22.01
C PRO A 241 0.84 18.86 -22.69
N LYS A 242 0.37 19.35 -23.83
CA LYS A 242 1.00 20.48 -24.56
C LYS A 242 0.76 21.80 -23.84
N ASN A 243 -0.41 21.95 -23.23
CA ASN A 243 -0.82 23.09 -22.41
C ASN A 243 -1.48 22.51 -21.16
N PRO A 244 -0.78 22.48 -20.04
CA PRO A 244 -1.27 21.89 -18.79
C PRO A 244 -2.34 22.76 -18.10
#